data_6223c62bb12a43d7cab4e2665a99d375
#
_entry.id   6223c62bb12a43d7cab4e2665a99d375
#
_cell.length_a   1.000
_cell.length_b   1.000
_cell.length_c   1.000
_cell.angle_alpha   90.00
_cell.angle_beta   90.00
_cell.angle_gamma   90.00
#
_symmetry.space_group_name_H-M   'P 1'
#
loop_
_entity.id
_entity.type
_entity.pdbx_description
1 polymer ?
#
loop_
_entity_poly.entity_id
_entity_poly.type
_entity_poly.pdbx_seq_one_letter_code
_entity_poly.pdbx_strand_id
1 'polypeptide(L)'
;IRHLYGQAAPDAAALARYLQGIVANRSYASSWFVYPFLLSRMDESPQPLAPDNLPSARHFDTMGQIFMRSGTTADDTYCLFTCGGILSQHRHFDALNFVIYHRGFLALDSGTRYSEFENGQHLANYFAQTVAHNCVVIHQPDEPPARYWGGTVEGNHGAQHKQLGSVVKAFETNQDFVYSAGDATACYQHGSA
;
A
#
# COMPACT_ATOMS: atom_id res chain seq x y z
N ILE A 1 15.90 -6.53 11.39
CA ILE A 1 14.73 -7.05 12.14
C ILE A 1 15.09 -8.39 12.76
N ARG A 2 15.45 -9.43 11.97
CA ARG A 2 15.75 -10.77 12.47
C ARG A 2 16.78 -10.81 13.61
N HIS A 3 17.90 -10.14 13.46
CA HIS A 3 18.95 -10.10 14.46
C HIS A 3 18.59 -9.24 15.67
N LEU A 4 18.04 -8.04 15.44
CA LEU A 4 17.72 -7.09 16.50
C LEU A 4 16.50 -7.49 17.33
N TYR A 5 15.54 -8.22 16.75
CA TYR A 5 14.26 -8.51 17.36
C TYR A 5 13.96 -10.01 17.51
N GLY A 6 14.92 -10.89 17.22
CA GLY A 6 14.71 -12.34 17.23
C GLY A 6 14.15 -12.90 18.53
N GLN A 7 14.58 -12.34 19.67
CA GLN A 7 14.06 -12.72 20.99
C GLN A 7 12.83 -11.92 21.41
N ALA A 8 12.77 -10.61 21.05
CA ALA A 8 11.69 -9.71 21.45
C ALA A 8 10.45 -9.83 20.56
N ALA A 9 10.61 -10.25 19.29
CA ALA A 9 9.52 -10.41 18.33
C ALA A 9 9.80 -11.63 17.42
N PRO A 10 9.67 -12.86 17.93
CA PRO A 10 10.04 -14.07 17.19
C PRO A 10 9.24 -14.24 15.88
N ASP A 11 7.96 -13.88 15.85
CA ASP A 11 7.14 -13.97 14.64
C ASP A 11 7.61 -13.03 13.54
N ALA A 12 7.98 -11.78 13.90
CA ALA A 12 8.53 -10.82 12.95
C ALA A 12 9.89 -11.27 12.41
N ALA A 13 10.71 -11.90 13.25
CA ALA A 13 11.99 -12.46 12.85
C ALA A 13 11.83 -13.69 11.94
N ALA A 14 10.86 -14.56 12.23
CA ALA A 14 10.53 -15.73 11.42
C ALA A 14 9.96 -15.33 10.05
N LEU A 15 9.08 -14.32 10.00
CA LEU A 15 8.58 -13.75 8.76
C LEU A 15 9.70 -13.12 7.92
N ALA A 16 10.59 -12.35 8.55
CA ALA A 16 11.75 -11.77 7.85
C ALA A 16 12.65 -12.85 7.24
N ARG A 17 12.81 -13.99 7.90
CA ARG A 17 13.55 -15.11 7.35
C ARG A 17 12.84 -15.78 6.17
N TYR A 18 11.53 -15.95 6.24
CA TYR A 18 10.74 -16.45 5.13
C TYR A 18 10.89 -15.55 3.87
N LEU A 19 10.73 -14.25 4.05
CA LEU A 19 10.89 -13.27 2.96
C LEU A 19 12.32 -13.27 2.39
N GLN A 20 13.33 -13.46 3.24
CA GLN A 20 14.72 -13.60 2.80
C GLN A 20 14.93 -14.80 1.87
N GLY A 21 14.27 -15.92 2.12
CA GLY A 21 14.31 -17.09 1.25
C GLY A 21 13.70 -16.85 -0.13
N ILE A 22 12.62 -16.06 -0.20
CA ILE A 22 12.00 -15.66 -1.46
C ILE A 22 12.91 -14.72 -2.26
N VAL A 23 13.56 -13.78 -1.59
CA VAL A 23 14.38 -12.73 -2.21
C VAL A 23 15.77 -13.24 -2.61
N ALA A 24 16.31 -14.24 -1.92
CA ALA A 24 17.65 -14.78 -2.18
C ALA A 24 17.87 -15.29 -3.60
N ASN A 25 16.80 -15.62 -4.31
CA ASN A 25 16.83 -16.07 -5.70
C ASN A 25 16.79 -14.93 -6.74
N ARG A 26 16.78 -13.67 -6.29
CA ARG A 26 16.76 -12.51 -7.20
C ARG A 26 18.08 -11.76 -7.13
N SER A 27 18.68 -11.50 -8.29
CA SER A 27 19.86 -10.66 -8.42
C SER A 27 19.48 -9.18 -8.20
N TYR A 28 19.89 -8.62 -7.07
CA TYR A 28 19.74 -7.18 -6.81
C TYR A 28 21.08 -6.50 -7.03
N ALA A 29 21.17 -5.70 -8.07
CA ALA A 29 22.33 -4.86 -8.39
C ALA A 29 22.20 -3.47 -7.76
N SER A 30 21.98 -3.38 -6.43
CA SER A 30 21.90 -2.07 -5.76
C SER A 30 22.70 -2.05 -4.46
N SER A 31 23.13 -0.85 -4.06
CA SER A 31 23.83 -0.59 -2.80
C SER A 31 23.04 -1.03 -1.54
N TRP A 32 21.75 -1.23 -1.66
CA TRP A 32 20.88 -1.76 -0.62
C TRP A 32 21.14 -3.23 -0.29
N PHE A 33 21.88 -3.93 -1.14
CA PHE A 33 22.23 -5.33 -0.93
C PHE A 33 23.14 -5.56 0.29
N VAL A 34 23.92 -4.58 0.69
CA VAL A 34 24.87 -4.69 1.81
C VAL A 34 24.17 -5.07 3.12
N TYR A 35 23.02 -4.47 3.41
CA TYR A 35 22.28 -4.74 4.64
C TYR A 35 21.70 -6.17 4.69
N PRO A 36 20.96 -6.64 3.68
CA PRO A 36 20.52 -8.03 3.61
C PRO A 36 21.69 -9.02 3.69
N PHE A 37 22.80 -8.73 3.01
CA PHE A 37 24.00 -9.58 3.03
C PHE A 37 24.63 -9.67 4.41
N LEU A 38 24.86 -8.55 5.10
CA LEU A 38 25.39 -8.53 6.45
C LEU A 38 24.47 -9.26 7.43
N LEU A 39 23.16 -9.02 7.34
CA LEU A 39 22.17 -9.66 8.20
C LEU A 39 21.99 -11.15 7.91
N SER A 40 22.28 -11.62 6.70
CA SER A 40 22.17 -13.03 6.32
C SER A 40 23.27 -13.91 6.93
N ARG A 41 24.39 -13.34 7.33
CA ARG A 41 25.53 -14.06 7.89
C ARG A 41 25.50 -14.24 9.42
N MET A 42 24.45 -13.80 10.07
CA MET A 42 24.33 -13.96 11.51
C MET A 42 23.69 -15.31 11.85
N ASP A 43 24.42 -16.15 12.57
CA ASP A 43 24.19 -17.61 12.66
C ASP A 43 22.95 -18.08 13.43
N GLU A 44 22.31 -17.24 14.21
CA GLU A 44 21.11 -17.64 14.95
C GLU A 44 19.84 -17.22 14.22
N SER A 45 19.24 -18.15 13.50
CA SER A 45 18.08 -17.88 12.68
C SER A 45 16.84 -18.58 13.22
N PRO A 46 15.78 -17.86 13.60
CA PRO A 46 14.49 -18.51 13.86
C PRO A 46 14.02 -19.25 12.62
N GLN A 47 13.24 -20.31 12.82
CA GLN A 47 12.62 -21.02 11.71
C GLN A 47 11.72 -20.07 10.89
N PRO A 48 11.65 -20.21 9.56
CA PRO A 48 10.78 -19.38 8.74
C PRO A 48 9.32 -19.58 9.14
N LEU A 49 8.60 -18.46 9.27
CA LEU A 49 7.17 -18.48 9.48
C LEU A 49 6.47 -18.72 8.14
N ALA A 50 5.73 -19.82 8.04
CA ALA A 50 4.94 -20.09 6.85
C ALA A 50 3.76 -19.11 6.74
N PRO A 51 3.35 -18.74 5.50
CA PRO A 51 2.20 -17.85 5.30
C PRO A 51 0.89 -18.34 5.94
N ASP A 52 0.73 -19.63 6.11
CA ASP A 52 -0.44 -20.26 6.72
C ASP A 52 -0.67 -19.83 8.17
N ASN A 53 0.39 -19.43 8.85
CA ASN A 53 0.33 -18.95 10.23
C ASN A 53 0.02 -17.44 10.35
N LEU A 54 -0.08 -16.74 9.23
CA LEU A 54 -0.45 -15.33 9.22
C LEU A 54 -1.97 -15.18 9.15
N PRO A 55 -2.56 -14.14 9.77
CA PRO A 55 -3.99 -13.91 9.70
C PRO A 55 -4.46 -13.67 8.26
N SER A 56 -5.72 -13.97 7.98
CA SER A 56 -6.35 -13.72 6.67
C SER A 56 -6.44 -12.22 6.33
N ALA A 57 -6.42 -11.36 7.33
CA ALA A 57 -6.40 -9.91 7.14
C ALA A 57 -5.59 -9.20 8.21
N ARG A 58 -5.02 -8.05 7.82
CA ARG A 58 -4.30 -7.16 8.73
C ARG A 58 -4.53 -5.71 8.36
N HIS A 59 -4.94 -4.91 9.33
CA HIS A 59 -4.97 -3.47 9.25
C HIS A 59 -3.66 -2.89 9.78
N PHE A 60 -2.94 -2.17 8.93
CA PHE A 60 -1.76 -1.37 9.28
C PHE A 60 -2.19 0.09 9.41
N ASP A 61 -2.68 0.45 10.58
CA ASP A 61 -3.34 1.72 10.88
C ASP A 61 -2.47 2.95 10.59
N THR A 62 -1.21 2.92 10.96
CA THR A 62 -0.25 4.00 10.69
C THR A 62 -0.03 4.22 9.19
N MET A 63 0.03 3.15 8.42
CA MET A 63 0.18 3.21 6.96
C MET A 63 -1.15 3.52 6.27
N GLY A 64 -2.26 3.19 6.88
CA GLY A 64 -3.60 3.27 6.27
C GLY A 64 -3.81 2.23 5.19
N GLN A 65 -3.36 1.00 5.43
CA GLN A 65 -3.49 -0.11 4.49
C GLN A 65 -4.08 -1.34 5.18
N ILE A 66 -5.04 -1.95 4.53
CA ILE A 66 -5.67 -3.20 4.96
C ILE A 66 -5.38 -4.27 3.91
N PHE A 67 -4.61 -5.27 4.32
CA PHE A 67 -4.33 -6.44 3.49
C PHE A 67 -5.30 -7.55 3.84
N MET A 68 -5.86 -8.19 2.82
CA MET A 68 -6.85 -9.26 2.93
C MET A 68 -6.48 -10.38 1.98
N ARG A 69 -6.76 -11.63 2.36
CA ARG A 69 -6.52 -12.79 1.50
C ARG A 69 -7.51 -13.91 1.81
N SER A 70 -7.86 -14.70 0.80
CA SER A 70 -8.70 -15.87 0.97
C SER A 70 -7.93 -17.12 1.39
N GLY A 71 -6.60 -17.12 1.18
CA GLY A 71 -5.72 -18.22 1.52
C GLY A 71 -4.25 -17.83 1.40
N THR A 72 -3.37 -18.78 1.15
CA THR A 72 -1.90 -18.61 1.21
C THR A 72 -1.17 -19.03 -0.05
N THR A 73 -1.89 -19.48 -1.05
CA THR A 73 -1.35 -19.96 -2.31
C THR A 73 -1.42 -18.92 -3.41
N ALA A 74 -0.71 -19.14 -4.51
CA ALA A 74 -0.77 -18.25 -5.68
C ALA A 74 -2.15 -18.22 -6.36
N ASP A 75 -2.99 -19.22 -6.07
CA ASP A 75 -4.35 -19.34 -6.62
C ASP A 75 -5.41 -18.64 -5.77
N ASP A 76 -5.01 -18.11 -4.62
CA ASP A 76 -5.93 -17.42 -3.72
C ASP A 76 -6.14 -15.96 -4.12
N THR A 77 -7.20 -15.36 -3.58
CA THR A 77 -7.50 -13.95 -3.79
C THR A 77 -6.76 -13.10 -2.76
N TYR A 78 -6.13 -12.05 -3.23
CA TYR A 78 -5.47 -11.02 -2.41
C TYR A 78 -6.11 -9.68 -2.70
N CYS A 79 -6.37 -8.92 -1.66
CA CYS A 79 -6.89 -7.57 -1.76
C CYS A 79 -6.08 -6.63 -0.86
N LEU A 80 -5.78 -5.45 -1.40
CA LEU A 80 -5.29 -4.32 -0.64
C LEU A 80 -6.36 -3.24 -0.67
N PHE A 81 -6.66 -2.66 0.48
CA PHE A 81 -7.55 -1.50 0.61
C PHE A 81 -6.83 -0.38 1.33
N THR A 82 -6.79 0.80 0.72
CA THR A 82 -6.12 2.00 1.25
C THR A 82 -7.13 2.87 1.98
N CYS A 83 -7.03 2.98 3.29
CA CYS A 83 -7.92 3.80 4.11
C CYS A 83 -7.26 4.19 5.44
N GLY A 84 -7.40 5.44 5.84
CA GLY A 84 -6.79 5.95 7.07
C GLY A 84 -5.30 6.26 6.91
N GLY A 85 -4.57 6.11 8.01
CA GLY A 85 -3.13 6.35 8.08
C GLY A 85 -2.75 7.80 8.38
N ILE A 86 -1.51 7.98 8.84
CA ILE A 86 -0.94 9.28 9.20
C ILE A 86 0.31 9.64 8.38
N LEU A 87 0.84 8.69 7.61
CA LEU A 87 2.02 8.93 6.77
C LEU A 87 1.58 9.65 5.50
N SER A 88 2.13 10.84 5.25
CA SER A 88 1.80 11.69 4.11
C SER A 88 2.81 11.63 2.97
N GLN A 89 4.05 11.22 3.24
CA GLN A 89 5.09 11.18 2.22
C GLN A 89 4.84 10.10 1.18
N HIS A 90 5.01 10.45 -0.10
CA HIS A 90 4.81 9.58 -1.25
C HIS A 90 3.40 9.02 -1.40
N ARG A 91 2.41 9.61 -0.74
CA ARG A 91 1.01 9.23 -0.83
C ARG A 91 0.36 9.91 -2.02
N HIS A 92 -0.48 9.18 -2.72
CA HIS A 92 -1.31 9.71 -3.80
C HIS A 92 -2.66 10.19 -3.27
N PHE A 93 -3.50 10.69 -4.15
CA PHE A 93 -4.91 11.01 -3.86
C PHE A 93 -5.76 9.75 -4.08
N ASP A 94 -5.55 8.76 -3.24
CA ASP A 94 -5.95 7.36 -3.42
C ASP A 94 -6.72 6.79 -2.21
N ALA A 95 -7.34 7.64 -1.41
CA ALA A 95 -8.14 7.16 -0.29
C ALA A 95 -9.32 6.30 -0.80
N LEU A 96 -9.52 5.15 -0.18
CA LEU A 96 -10.43 4.06 -0.56
C LEU A 96 -10.06 3.34 -1.87
N ASN A 97 -8.82 3.48 -2.34
CA ASN A 97 -8.32 2.64 -3.42
C ASN A 97 -8.29 1.17 -2.99
N PHE A 98 -8.59 0.29 -3.93
CA PHE A 98 -8.44 -1.14 -3.73
C PHE A 98 -7.71 -1.79 -4.90
N VAL A 99 -6.94 -2.81 -4.61
CA VAL A 99 -6.29 -3.67 -5.60
C VAL A 99 -6.74 -5.09 -5.35
N ILE A 100 -7.14 -5.81 -6.39
CA ILE A 100 -7.57 -7.19 -6.31
C ILE A 100 -6.74 -8.04 -7.25
N TYR A 101 -6.19 -9.12 -6.71
CA TYR A 101 -5.47 -10.14 -7.45
C TYR A 101 -6.12 -11.52 -7.24
N HIS A 102 -6.33 -12.25 -8.31
CA HIS A 102 -6.66 -13.68 -8.29
C HIS A 102 -6.15 -14.31 -9.59
N ARG A 103 -5.05 -15.04 -9.52
CA ARG A 103 -4.34 -15.62 -10.69
C ARG A 103 -3.93 -14.58 -11.75
N GLY A 104 -3.98 -13.32 -11.41
CA GLY A 104 -3.75 -12.13 -12.22
C GLY A 104 -4.44 -10.93 -11.59
N PHE A 105 -4.13 -9.73 -12.07
CA PHE A 105 -4.78 -8.52 -11.57
C PHE A 105 -6.20 -8.41 -12.12
N LEU A 106 -7.20 -8.37 -11.24
CA LEU A 106 -8.59 -8.10 -11.55
C LEU A 106 -8.91 -6.61 -11.42
N ALA A 107 -8.34 -5.95 -10.42
CA ALA A 107 -8.34 -4.51 -10.27
C ALA A 107 -6.90 -4.09 -9.94
N LEU A 108 -6.21 -3.56 -10.92
CA LEU A 108 -4.86 -3.04 -10.77
C LEU A 108 -4.93 -1.54 -10.53
N ASP A 109 -4.09 -1.05 -9.67
CA ASP A 109 -3.78 0.38 -9.59
C ASP A 109 -3.07 0.79 -10.89
N SER A 110 -3.63 1.78 -11.59
CA SER A 110 -3.13 2.17 -12.90
C SER A 110 -2.22 3.39 -12.79
N GLY A 111 -1.26 3.46 -13.69
CA GLY A 111 -0.29 4.52 -13.68
C GLY A 111 0.97 4.18 -12.87
N THR A 112 2.08 4.46 -13.49
CA THR A 112 3.39 4.28 -12.88
C THR A 112 4.33 5.35 -13.38
N ARG A 113 5.40 5.59 -12.67
CA ARG A 113 6.45 6.47 -13.14
C ARG A 113 7.11 5.95 -14.41
N TYR A 114 7.44 6.86 -15.29
CA TYR A 114 8.30 6.57 -16.42
C TYR A 114 9.74 6.25 -15.96
N SER A 115 10.21 6.97 -14.92
CA SER A 115 11.49 6.70 -14.25
C SER A 115 11.43 7.15 -12.79
N GLU A 116 12.37 6.72 -11.98
CA GLU A 116 12.48 7.15 -10.58
C GLU A 116 12.72 8.65 -10.38
N PHE A 117 13.22 9.32 -11.42
CA PHE A 117 13.52 10.76 -11.42
C PHE A 117 12.39 11.60 -12.02
N GLU A 118 11.30 10.99 -12.46
CA GLU A 118 10.20 11.74 -13.02
C GLU A 118 9.41 12.46 -11.95
N ASN A 119 9.43 13.80 -12.02
CA ASN A 119 8.59 14.72 -11.25
C ASN A 119 7.73 15.57 -12.20
N GLY A 120 7.37 15.01 -13.35
CA GLY A 120 6.74 15.74 -14.42
C GLY A 120 5.23 15.76 -14.38
N GLN A 121 4.66 16.19 -15.48
CA GLN A 121 3.23 16.37 -15.67
C GLN A 121 2.45 15.06 -15.57
N HIS A 122 3.04 13.95 -15.98
CA HIS A 122 2.40 12.63 -15.84
C HIS A 122 2.17 12.25 -14.37
N LEU A 123 3.15 12.53 -13.50
CA LEU A 123 3.00 12.35 -12.06
C LEU A 123 1.86 13.21 -11.51
N ALA A 124 1.90 14.51 -11.82
CA ALA A 124 0.96 15.48 -11.26
C ALA A 124 -0.46 15.31 -11.78
N ASN A 125 -0.62 15.02 -13.09
CA ASN A 125 -1.93 15.01 -13.76
C ASN A 125 -2.56 13.63 -13.85
N TYR A 126 -1.83 12.55 -13.61
CA TYR A 126 -2.38 11.22 -13.76
C TYR A 126 -2.06 10.31 -12.59
N PHE A 127 -0.85 9.78 -12.50
CA PHE A 127 -0.67 8.61 -11.65
C PHE A 127 -0.66 8.89 -10.14
N ALA A 128 -0.52 10.16 -9.71
CA ALA A 128 -0.75 10.54 -8.33
C ALA A 128 -2.19 11.02 -8.05
N GLN A 129 -3.01 11.15 -9.10
CA GLN A 129 -4.39 11.63 -9.01
C GLN A 129 -5.38 10.48 -8.83
N THR A 130 -6.51 10.78 -8.23
CA THR A 130 -7.59 9.81 -7.95
C THR A 130 -8.04 9.03 -9.19
N VAL A 131 -7.99 9.66 -10.37
CA VAL A 131 -8.37 9.05 -11.65
C VAL A 131 -7.52 7.84 -12.04
N ALA A 132 -6.29 7.73 -11.54
CA ALA A 132 -5.41 6.59 -11.80
C ALA A 132 -5.63 5.40 -10.86
N HIS A 133 -6.48 5.55 -9.88
CA HIS A 133 -6.72 4.59 -8.82
C HIS A 133 -8.14 4.01 -8.88
N ASN A 134 -8.37 2.89 -8.24
CA ASN A 134 -9.71 2.29 -8.13
C ASN A 134 -10.52 3.01 -7.05
N CYS A 135 -10.78 4.29 -7.28
CA CYS A 135 -11.47 5.21 -6.38
C CYS A 135 -12.69 5.83 -7.04
N VAL A 136 -13.55 6.43 -6.22
CA VAL A 136 -14.67 7.24 -6.73
C VAL A 136 -14.13 8.58 -7.21
N VAL A 137 -14.54 9.01 -8.39
CA VAL A 137 -14.28 10.34 -8.95
C VAL A 137 -15.55 11.16 -8.86
N ILE A 138 -15.47 12.35 -8.26
CA ILE A 138 -16.61 13.26 -8.07
C ILE A 138 -16.28 14.59 -8.75
N HIS A 139 -16.73 14.75 -9.99
CA HIS A 139 -16.47 15.95 -10.75
C HIS A 139 -17.38 17.10 -10.31
N GLN A 140 -16.77 18.22 -9.89
CA GLN A 140 -17.43 19.49 -9.58
C GLN A 140 -16.85 20.57 -10.50
N PRO A 141 -17.65 21.19 -11.38
CA PRO A 141 -17.13 22.02 -12.47
C PRO A 141 -16.24 23.20 -12.05
N ASP A 142 -16.56 23.82 -10.92
CA ASP A 142 -15.86 25.02 -10.43
C ASP A 142 -14.77 24.68 -9.40
N GLU A 143 -14.50 23.40 -9.17
CA GLU A 143 -13.54 22.96 -8.19
C GLU A 143 -12.10 23.10 -8.72
N PRO A 144 -11.18 23.71 -7.97
CA PRO A 144 -9.79 23.79 -8.40
C PRO A 144 -9.15 22.41 -8.42
N PRO A 145 -8.16 22.17 -9.31
CA PRO A 145 -7.48 20.89 -9.34
C PRO A 145 -6.65 20.66 -8.08
N ALA A 146 -6.63 19.43 -7.60
CA ALA A 146 -5.78 19.03 -6.49
C ALA A 146 -4.30 19.01 -6.90
N ARG A 147 -3.46 19.71 -6.17
CA ARG A 147 -2.03 19.81 -6.47
C ARG A 147 -1.26 18.64 -5.84
N TYR A 148 -0.43 18.02 -6.63
CA TYR A 148 0.55 17.05 -6.16
C TYR A 148 1.98 17.62 -6.26
N TRP A 149 2.84 17.16 -5.39
CA TRP A 149 4.25 17.54 -5.36
C TRP A 149 4.94 17.34 -6.72
N GLY A 150 5.68 18.34 -7.15
CA GLY A 150 6.55 18.26 -8.32
C GLY A 150 5.91 18.63 -9.66
N GLY A 151 4.64 19.02 -9.72
CA GLY A 151 4.00 19.32 -11.00
C GLY A 151 2.91 20.38 -10.93
N THR A 152 2.52 20.89 -12.11
CA THR A 152 1.35 21.75 -12.31
C THR A 152 0.18 20.85 -12.74
N VAL A 153 -0.94 20.94 -12.05
CA VAL A 153 -2.15 20.22 -12.40
C VAL A 153 -2.95 21.04 -13.41
N GLU A 154 -3.28 20.44 -14.55
CA GLU A 154 -3.85 21.12 -15.71
C GLU A 154 -5.37 21.15 -15.73
N GLY A 155 -6.04 20.38 -14.90
CA GLY A 155 -7.49 20.32 -14.89
C GLY A 155 -8.07 19.74 -13.61
N ASN A 156 -9.39 19.88 -13.51
CA ASN A 156 -10.17 19.23 -12.48
C ASN A 156 -10.65 17.86 -13.00
N HIS A 157 -10.19 16.80 -12.38
CA HIS A 157 -10.53 15.42 -12.76
C HIS A 157 -11.51 14.78 -11.76
N GLY A 158 -12.13 15.57 -10.89
CA GLY A 158 -12.96 15.04 -9.80
C GLY A 158 -12.17 14.32 -8.72
N ALA A 159 -10.92 14.74 -8.53
CA ALA A 159 -9.99 14.11 -7.63
C ALA A 159 -10.24 14.47 -6.16
N GLN A 160 -9.69 13.66 -5.29
CA GLN A 160 -9.53 14.02 -3.90
C GLN A 160 -8.58 15.22 -3.76
N HIS A 161 -8.82 16.07 -2.78
CA HIS A 161 -7.99 17.26 -2.50
C HIS A 161 -6.98 17.03 -1.39
N LYS A 162 -7.19 16.01 -0.58
CA LYS A 162 -6.32 15.68 0.55
C LYS A 162 -5.90 14.22 0.45
N GLN A 163 -4.62 13.99 0.65
CA GLN A 163 -4.01 12.65 0.72
C GLN A 163 -4.32 11.94 2.04
N LEU A 164 -4.63 12.72 3.08
CA LEU A 164 -5.01 12.26 4.41
C LEU A 164 -6.42 12.72 4.72
N GLY A 165 -7.09 12.01 5.63
CA GLY A 165 -8.43 12.36 6.08
C GLY A 165 -9.46 11.22 5.93
N SER A 166 -9.11 10.14 5.24
CA SER A 166 -9.95 8.96 5.25
C SER A 166 -9.90 8.24 6.60
N VAL A 167 -10.99 7.60 6.98
CA VAL A 167 -11.15 6.92 8.26
C VAL A 167 -11.72 5.53 8.06
N VAL A 168 -11.13 4.53 8.67
CA VAL A 168 -11.70 3.18 8.73
C VAL A 168 -12.89 3.20 9.67
N LYS A 169 -14.08 2.90 9.17
CA LYS A 169 -15.33 2.84 9.92
C LYS A 169 -15.59 1.47 10.53
N ALA A 170 -15.15 0.42 9.83
CA ALA A 170 -15.24 -0.95 10.32
C ALA A 170 -14.09 -1.77 9.74
N PHE A 171 -13.58 -2.68 10.54
CA PHE A 171 -12.68 -3.74 10.13
C PHE A 171 -13.00 -4.98 10.97
N GLU A 172 -13.52 -6.00 10.32
CA GLU A 172 -13.96 -7.24 10.96
C GLU A 172 -13.38 -8.43 10.18
N THR A 173 -12.93 -9.41 10.90
CA THR A 173 -12.41 -10.66 10.32
C THR A 173 -12.78 -11.84 11.17
N ASN A 174 -13.22 -12.91 10.53
CA ASN A 174 -13.46 -14.21 11.15
C ASN A 174 -13.07 -15.33 10.15
N GLN A 175 -13.49 -16.56 10.43
CA GLN A 175 -13.17 -17.70 9.56
C GLN A 175 -13.87 -17.68 8.21
N ASP A 176 -14.97 -16.94 8.06
CA ASP A 176 -15.84 -16.97 6.89
C ASP A 176 -15.67 -15.75 5.99
N PHE A 177 -15.30 -14.59 6.57
CA PHE A 177 -15.16 -13.35 5.82
C PHE A 177 -14.16 -12.37 6.43
N VAL A 178 -13.74 -11.44 5.59
CA VAL A 178 -13.11 -10.17 5.99
C VAL A 178 -13.99 -9.04 5.47
N TYR A 179 -14.33 -8.11 6.36
CA TYR A 179 -15.09 -6.91 6.04
C TYR A 179 -14.30 -5.67 6.41
N SER A 180 -14.27 -4.70 5.51
CA SER A 180 -13.71 -3.38 5.77
C SER A 180 -14.58 -2.31 5.14
N ALA A 181 -14.80 -1.22 5.89
CA ALA A 181 -15.50 -0.04 5.40
C ALA A 181 -14.70 1.22 5.73
N GLY A 182 -14.63 2.13 4.79
CA GLY A 182 -13.93 3.40 4.92
C GLY A 182 -14.82 4.60 4.57
N ASP A 183 -14.43 5.75 5.09
CA ASP A 183 -15.02 7.05 4.76
C ASP A 183 -13.89 7.99 4.31
N ALA A 184 -13.98 8.50 3.10
CA ALA A 184 -13.05 9.45 2.54
C ALA A 184 -13.68 10.83 2.28
N THR A 185 -14.82 11.14 2.87
CA THR A 185 -15.53 12.41 2.68
C THR A 185 -14.61 13.61 2.87
N ALA A 186 -13.77 13.59 3.90
CA ALA A 186 -12.82 14.66 4.18
C ALA A 186 -11.73 14.80 3.09
N CYS A 187 -11.45 13.76 2.31
CA CYS A 187 -10.47 13.81 1.24
C CYS A 187 -10.98 14.57 0.02
N TYR A 188 -12.30 14.66 -0.18
CA TYR A 188 -12.93 15.36 -1.30
C TYR A 188 -13.27 16.83 -0.99
N GLN A 189 -13.05 17.27 0.24
CA GLN A 189 -13.30 18.67 0.62
C GLN A 189 -12.12 19.54 0.20
N HIS A 190 -12.36 20.49 -0.69
CA HIS A 190 -11.43 21.57 -0.96
C HIS A 190 -11.71 22.79 -0.08
N GLY A 191 -10.68 23.58 0.20
CA GLY A 191 -10.76 24.72 1.10
C GLY A 191 -10.35 24.40 2.54
N SER A 192 -9.96 25.43 3.26
CA SER A 192 -9.76 25.37 4.71
C SER A 192 -11.12 25.29 5.39
N ALA A 193 -11.33 24.22 6.14
CA ALA A 193 -12.37 24.23 7.14
C ALA A 193 -12.07 25.30 8.19
#